data_219c7b26d27928a3216e7b2f1b085080
#
_entry.id   219c7b26d27928a3216e7b2f1b085080
#
_cell.length_a   1.000
_cell.length_b   1.000
_cell.length_c   1.000
_cell.angle_alpha   90.00
_cell.angle_beta   90.00
_cell.angle_gamma   90.00
#
_symmetry.space_group_name_H-M   'P 1'
#
loop_
_entity.id
_entity.type
_entity.pdbx_description
1 polymer ?
#
loop_
_entity_poly.entity_id
_entity_poly.type
_entity_poly.pdbx_seq_one_letter_code
_entity_poly.pdbx_strand_id
1 'polypeptide(L)'
;MLIGPIRHKYSAKEQAKQQGIPRLLYPRFTHVVAPRGMMKDEKNPNEAYSILRDNDLRDQMIIQDIKDCIQKNRTPVVLSKYVNHCKKLYKQLEGVADSVFLLIGSQSKKENNHIVELMKSVPENKTMILVATGSLIGEGFDLDRLDTLFLAMPVASSSVIEQFTGRIHRLYDKKDTILVYDYVDVHIPMFDRMYGKRLKAYKESGYELISDTNGIKSESQISQSIYDASNYYDAYVQDLLCANKNIIVSSPSLSGDRVVEFTKLIKEKMESGVEVTVVSWMPDKIRLGSSNYRMQLIEEMRQSGFY
;
A
#
# COMPACT_ATOMS: atom_id res chain seq x y z
N MET A 1 -8.99 20.81 -36.83
CA MET A 1 -8.05 21.70 -36.10
C MET A 1 -6.71 20.99 -36.02
N LEU A 2 -5.69 21.49 -36.76
CA LEU A 2 -4.34 20.91 -36.72
C LEU A 2 -3.61 21.51 -35.51
N ILE A 3 -3.44 20.67 -34.47
CA ILE A 3 -2.59 21.02 -33.34
C ILE A 3 -1.16 20.77 -33.77
N GLY A 4 -0.33 21.81 -33.78
CA GLY A 4 1.09 21.69 -34.16
C GLY A 4 1.87 20.77 -33.21
N PRO A 5 3.17 20.49 -33.50
CA PRO A 5 3.99 19.62 -32.68
C PRO A 5 4.06 20.12 -31.22
N ILE A 6 4.13 19.15 -30.28
CA ILE A 6 4.27 19.45 -28.85
C ILE A 6 5.56 20.25 -28.64
N ARG A 7 5.46 21.51 -28.28
CA ARG A 7 6.60 22.42 -28.06
C ARG A 7 7.12 22.41 -26.63
N HIS A 8 6.28 22.00 -25.67
CA HIS A 8 6.64 21.85 -24.27
C HIS A 8 5.83 20.73 -23.63
N LYS A 9 6.48 19.88 -22.83
CA LYS A 9 5.83 18.83 -22.05
C LYS A 9 6.07 19.12 -20.58
N TYR A 10 5.05 19.59 -19.89
CA TYR A 10 5.11 19.85 -18.47
C TYR A 10 4.85 18.56 -17.71
N SER A 11 5.82 18.10 -16.94
CA SER A 11 5.70 16.83 -16.21
C SER A 11 4.90 17.01 -14.91
N ALA A 12 4.21 15.95 -14.47
CA ALA A 12 3.48 15.96 -13.20
C ALA A 12 4.42 16.23 -11.99
N LYS A 13 5.70 15.86 -12.12
CA LYS A 13 6.74 16.14 -11.11
C LYS A 13 7.14 17.61 -11.07
N GLU A 14 7.21 18.29 -12.21
CA GLU A 14 7.46 19.74 -12.27
C GLU A 14 6.29 20.51 -11.70
N GLN A 15 5.06 20.09 -12.01
CA GLN A 15 3.85 20.65 -11.42
C GLN A 15 3.83 20.50 -9.89
N ALA A 16 4.21 19.33 -9.35
CA ALA A 16 4.31 19.10 -7.93
C ALA A 16 5.29 20.06 -7.26
N LYS A 17 6.48 20.26 -7.86
CA LYS A 17 7.48 21.21 -7.35
C LYS A 17 6.99 22.66 -7.34
N GLN A 18 6.25 23.08 -8.38
CA GLN A 18 5.69 24.44 -8.42
C GLN A 18 4.56 24.66 -7.41
N GLN A 19 3.74 23.62 -7.16
CA GLN A 19 2.67 23.72 -6.17
C GLN A 19 3.18 23.80 -4.73
N GLY A 20 4.39 23.30 -4.46
CA GLY A 20 5.01 23.33 -3.14
C GLY A 20 4.30 22.48 -2.07
N ILE A 21 3.25 21.72 -2.45
CA ILE A 21 2.50 20.84 -1.54
C ILE A 21 3.15 19.45 -1.57
N PRO A 22 3.68 18.93 -0.44
CA PRO A 22 4.24 17.60 -0.36
C PRO A 22 3.23 16.52 -0.78
N ARG A 23 3.66 15.56 -1.58
CA ARG A 23 2.88 14.42 -2.04
C ARG A 23 3.45 13.15 -1.44
N LEU A 24 2.72 12.53 -0.54
CA LEU A 24 3.19 11.43 0.26
C LEU A 24 2.44 10.14 -0.09
N LEU A 25 3.16 9.04 -0.27
CA LEU A 25 2.61 7.71 -0.50
C LEU A 25 2.84 6.84 0.74
N TYR A 26 1.77 6.28 1.24
CA TYR A 26 1.74 5.37 2.38
C TYR A 26 1.35 3.96 1.91
N PRO A 27 2.31 3.09 1.57
CA PRO A 27 2.00 1.71 1.22
C PRO A 27 1.63 0.94 2.49
N ARG A 28 0.44 0.35 2.50
CA ARG A 28 -0.09 -0.46 3.59
C ARG A 28 -0.05 -1.93 3.18
N PHE A 29 0.97 -2.65 3.61
CA PHE A 29 1.12 -4.07 3.31
C PHE A 29 0.09 -4.88 4.08
N THR A 30 -0.72 -5.66 3.34
CA THR A 30 -1.73 -6.53 3.91
C THR A 30 -1.20 -7.96 4.07
N HIS A 31 -1.80 -8.73 4.98
CA HIS A 31 -1.48 -10.14 5.18
C HIS A 31 -2.46 -11.07 4.43
N VAL A 32 -3.13 -10.58 3.39
CA VAL A 32 -4.08 -11.38 2.63
C VAL A 32 -3.36 -12.39 1.79
N VAL A 33 -3.65 -13.67 2.03
CA VAL A 33 -3.15 -14.81 1.26
C VAL A 33 -4.31 -15.50 0.54
N ALA A 34 -4.05 -16.00 -0.65
CA ALA A 34 -5.04 -16.80 -1.36
C ALA A 34 -5.25 -18.16 -0.66
N PRO A 35 -6.49 -18.62 -0.46
CA PRO A 35 -6.77 -19.97 0.04
C PRO A 35 -6.10 -21.04 -0.82
N ARG A 36 -5.62 -22.14 -0.19
CA ARG A 36 -4.98 -23.24 -0.91
C ARG A 36 -5.94 -23.82 -1.96
N GLY A 37 -5.50 -23.85 -3.21
CA GLY A 37 -6.25 -24.39 -4.34
C GLY A 37 -7.19 -23.39 -5.04
N MET A 38 -7.39 -22.20 -4.52
CA MET A 38 -8.24 -21.18 -5.13
C MET A 38 -7.56 -20.45 -6.31
N MET A 39 -6.22 -20.38 -6.29
CA MET A 39 -5.42 -19.77 -7.37
C MET A 39 -4.92 -20.80 -8.39
N LYS A 40 -5.75 -21.76 -8.78
CA LYS A 40 -5.38 -22.75 -9.81
C LYS A 40 -5.16 -22.13 -11.20
N ASP A 41 -5.79 -21.01 -11.46
CA ASP A 41 -5.60 -20.27 -12.68
C ASP A 41 -5.29 -18.79 -12.35
N GLU A 42 -4.01 -18.40 -12.46
CA GLU A 42 -3.56 -17.00 -12.34
C GLU A 42 -4.25 -16.07 -13.34
N LYS A 43 -4.99 -16.62 -14.29
CA LYS A 43 -5.68 -15.90 -15.36
C LYS A 43 -7.08 -15.42 -14.99
N ASN A 44 -7.62 -15.79 -13.83
CA ASN A 44 -8.93 -15.33 -13.41
C ASN A 44 -8.85 -14.14 -12.42
N PRO A 45 -8.82 -12.88 -12.90
CA PRO A 45 -8.73 -11.72 -12.02
C PRO A 45 -9.91 -11.59 -11.05
N ASN A 46 -11.10 -12.06 -11.44
CA ASN A 46 -12.29 -11.91 -10.60
C ASN A 46 -12.19 -12.72 -9.31
N GLU A 47 -11.59 -13.89 -9.37
CA GLU A 47 -11.36 -14.74 -8.21
C GLU A 47 -10.38 -14.08 -7.22
N ALA A 48 -9.26 -13.54 -7.72
CA ALA A 48 -8.30 -12.82 -6.89
C ALA A 48 -8.94 -11.59 -6.22
N TYR A 49 -9.72 -10.81 -6.96
CA TYR A 49 -10.44 -9.66 -6.39
C TYR A 49 -11.52 -10.05 -5.37
N SER A 50 -12.17 -11.23 -5.50
CA SER A 50 -13.14 -11.69 -4.50
C SER A 50 -12.48 -11.93 -3.14
N ILE A 51 -11.25 -12.48 -3.14
CA ILE A 51 -10.46 -12.67 -1.92
C ILE A 51 -10.27 -11.37 -1.15
N LEU A 52 -9.96 -10.26 -1.85
CA LEU A 52 -9.78 -8.97 -1.21
C LEU A 52 -11.10 -8.37 -0.73
N ARG A 53 -12.15 -8.44 -1.57
CA ARG A 53 -13.45 -7.85 -1.29
C ARG A 53 -14.14 -8.49 -0.09
N ASP A 54 -13.92 -9.80 0.10
CA ASP A 54 -14.57 -10.60 1.12
C ASP A 54 -13.68 -10.77 2.36
N ASN A 55 -12.56 -10.01 2.48
CA ASN A 55 -11.63 -10.05 3.60
C ASN A 55 -11.92 -8.95 4.63
N ASP A 56 -12.54 -9.33 5.74
CA ASP A 56 -12.94 -8.41 6.79
C ASP A 56 -11.75 -7.79 7.54
N LEU A 57 -10.63 -8.51 7.71
CA LEU A 57 -9.43 -7.96 8.37
C LEU A 57 -8.79 -6.85 7.54
N ARG A 58 -8.78 -7.01 6.21
CA ARG A 58 -8.32 -5.99 5.29
C ARG A 58 -9.22 -4.74 5.33
N ASP A 59 -10.52 -4.94 5.37
CA ASP A 59 -11.47 -3.83 5.51
C ASP A 59 -11.32 -3.11 6.85
N GLN A 60 -11.11 -3.85 7.95
CA GLN A 60 -10.86 -3.25 9.27
C GLN A 60 -9.59 -2.38 9.26
N MET A 61 -8.52 -2.82 8.59
CA MET A 61 -7.30 -2.02 8.41
C MET A 61 -7.62 -0.71 7.67
N ILE A 62 -8.37 -0.78 6.55
CA ILE A 62 -8.79 0.39 5.77
C ILE A 62 -9.61 1.35 6.65
N ILE A 63 -10.60 0.84 7.37
CA ILE A 63 -11.47 1.64 8.26
C ILE A 63 -10.66 2.31 9.36
N GLN A 64 -9.69 1.61 9.97
CA GLN A 64 -8.86 2.20 11.02
C GLN A 64 -8.00 3.34 10.47
N ASP A 65 -7.35 3.14 9.33
CA ASP A 65 -6.54 4.19 8.69
C ASP A 65 -7.40 5.42 8.33
N ILE A 66 -8.66 5.22 7.90
CA ILE A 66 -9.61 6.32 7.64
C ILE A 66 -9.98 7.06 8.93
N LYS A 67 -10.23 6.34 10.04
CA LYS A 67 -10.50 6.96 11.34
C LYS A 67 -9.34 7.85 11.80
N ASP A 68 -8.11 7.34 11.69
CA ASP A 68 -6.89 8.07 12.03
C ASP A 68 -6.71 9.32 11.14
N CYS A 69 -7.12 9.22 9.87
CA CYS A 69 -7.13 10.32 8.92
C CYS A 69 -8.13 11.42 9.34
N ILE A 70 -9.35 11.05 9.73
CA ILE A 70 -10.38 11.99 10.20
C ILE A 70 -9.95 12.68 11.49
N GLN A 71 -9.32 11.97 12.44
CA GLN A 71 -8.77 12.58 13.66
C GLN A 71 -7.71 13.66 13.38
N LYS A 72 -7.03 13.57 12.23
CA LYS A 72 -6.07 14.58 11.75
C LYS A 72 -6.73 15.68 10.89
N ASN A 73 -8.05 15.79 10.92
CA ASN A 73 -8.86 16.77 10.16
C ASN A 73 -8.64 16.71 8.64
N ARG A 74 -8.33 15.55 8.09
CA ARG A 74 -8.17 15.36 6.65
C ARG A 74 -9.49 15.04 5.98
N THR A 75 -9.53 15.23 4.65
CA THR A 75 -10.72 14.97 3.83
C THR A 75 -10.47 13.80 2.88
N PRO A 76 -10.77 12.54 3.32
CA PRO A 76 -10.47 11.35 2.54
C PRO A 76 -11.49 11.06 1.44
N VAL A 77 -10.97 10.53 0.32
CA VAL A 77 -11.72 9.78 -0.68
C VAL A 77 -11.28 8.32 -0.68
N VAL A 78 -12.25 7.41 -0.59
CA VAL A 78 -12.03 5.96 -0.56
C VAL A 78 -12.51 5.37 -1.88
N LEU A 79 -11.59 4.78 -2.65
CA LEU A 79 -11.90 4.25 -3.98
C LEU A 79 -11.89 2.72 -4.00
N SER A 80 -12.98 2.16 -4.48
CA SER A 80 -13.07 0.75 -4.84
C SER A 80 -13.58 0.57 -6.27
N LYS A 81 -13.21 -0.54 -6.89
CA LYS A 81 -13.72 -0.96 -8.19
C LYS A 81 -15.16 -1.49 -8.08
N TYR A 82 -15.57 -2.00 -6.92
CA TYR A 82 -16.82 -2.76 -6.74
C TYR A 82 -17.85 -1.99 -5.93
N VAL A 83 -19.06 -1.85 -6.49
CA VAL A 83 -20.20 -1.18 -5.85
C VAL A 83 -20.51 -1.77 -4.47
N ASN A 84 -20.57 -3.12 -4.38
CA ASN A 84 -20.87 -3.79 -3.11
C ASN A 84 -19.80 -3.54 -2.04
N HIS A 85 -18.53 -3.46 -2.43
CA HIS A 85 -17.45 -3.12 -1.51
C HIS A 85 -17.54 -1.66 -1.05
N CYS A 86 -17.87 -0.72 -1.97
CA CYS A 86 -18.16 0.66 -1.58
C CYS A 86 -19.31 0.75 -0.57
N LYS A 87 -20.41 0.03 -0.79
CA LYS A 87 -21.54 -0.01 0.14
C LYS A 87 -21.18 -0.61 1.50
N LYS A 88 -20.35 -1.66 1.53
CA LYS A 88 -19.85 -2.28 2.76
C LYS A 88 -19.01 -1.29 3.57
N LEU A 89 -18.02 -0.65 2.94
CA LEU A 89 -17.17 0.35 3.57
C LEU A 89 -17.99 1.58 4.03
N TYR A 90 -18.90 2.08 3.20
CA TYR A 90 -19.78 3.18 3.55
C TYR A 90 -20.55 2.90 4.85
N LYS A 91 -21.18 1.74 4.95
CA LYS A 91 -21.94 1.35 6.14
C LYS A 91 -21.04 1.27 7.39
N GLN A 92 -19.80 0.80 7.26
CA GLN A 92 -18.86 0.70 8.37
C GLN A 92 -18.29 2.07 8.79
N LEU A 93 -18.35 3.06 7.91
CA LEU A 93 -17.86 4.42 8.15
C LEU A 93 -18.96 5.37 8.67
N GLU A 94 -20.23 4.92 8.73
CA GLU A 94 -21.31 5.70 9.32
C GLU A 94 -20.96 6.12 10.75
N GLY A 95 -21.06 7.43 11.04
CA GLY A 95 -20.71 7.99 12.35
C GLY A 95 -19.21 8.22 12.61
N VAL A 96 -18.30 7.90 11.65
CA VAL A 96 -16.86 8.17 11.78
C VAL A 96 -16.54 9.65 11.49
N ALA A 97 -17.33 10.31 10.66
CA ALA A 97 -17.22 11.73 10.34
C ALA A 97 -18.59 12.41 10.47
N ASP A 98 -18.62 13.75 10.47
CA ASP A 98 -19.88 14.52 10.48
C ASP A 98 -20.75 14.18 9.25
N SER A 99 -20.11 13.87 8.13
CA SER A 99 -20.80 13.47 6.90
C SER A 99 -20.05 12.36 6.16
N VAL A 100 -20.77 11.34 5.72
CA VAL A 100 -20.23 10.26 4.87
C VAL A 100 -21.07 10.19 3.60
N PHE A 101 -20.41 10.25 2.45
CA PHE A 101 -21.06 10.24 1.15
C PHE A 101 -20.72 8.98 0.37
N LEU A 102 -21.69 8.47 -0.40
CA LEU A 102 -21.53 7.31 -1.26
C LEU A 102 -21.82 7.71 -2.71
N LEU A 103 -20.79 7.64 -3.58
CA LEU A 103 -20.89 7.96 -5.00
C LEU A 103 -20.59 6.71 -5.84
N ILE A 104 -21.62 6.06 -6.39
CA ILE A 104 -21.49 4.78 -7.09
C ILE A 104 -22.20 4.79 -8.44
N GLY A 105 -21.66 4.01 -9.39
CA GLY A 105 -22.18 3.95 -10.75
C GLY A 105 -23.58 3.37 -10.90
N SER A 106 -24.13 2.72 -9.87
CA SER A 106 -25.51 2.22 -9.86
C SER A 106 -26.57 3.27 -9.53
N GLN A 107 -26.15 4.47 -9.09
CA GLN A 107 -27.03 5.62 -8.87
C GLN A 107 -27.26 6.38 -10.17
N SER A 108 -28.39 7.07 -10.28
CA SER A 108 -28.66 7.94 -11.42
C SER A 108 -27.71 9.16 -11.44
N LYS A 109 -27.51 9.74 -12.62
CA LYS A 109 -26.69 10.96 -12.76
C LYS A 109 -27.26 12.12 -11.91
N LYS A 110 -28.58 12.20 -11.75
CA LYS A 110 -29.25 13.22 -10.93
C LYS A 110 -28.93 13.05 -9.44
N GLU A 111 -28.96 11.80 -8.93
CA GLU A 111 -28.59 11.48 -7.55
C GLU A 111 -27.12 11.77 -7.30
N ASN A 112 -26.22 11.36 -8.20
CA ASN A 112 -24.80 11.62 -8.07
C ASN A 112 -24.50 13.15 -8.05
N ASN A 113 -25.14 13.92 -8.91
CA ASN A 113 -25.00 15.38 -8.93
C ASN A 113 -25.52 16.00 -7.62
N HIS A 114 -26.64 15.52 -7.10
CA HIS A 114 -27.16 15.99 -5.81
C HIS A 114 -26.18 15.71 -4.66
N ILE A 115 -25.59 14.51 -4.63
CA ILE A 115 -24.54 14.17 -3.62
C ILE A 115 -23.35 15.12 -3.73
N VAL A 116 -22.88 15.42 -4.94
CA VAL A 116 -21.77 16.37 -5.16
C VAL A 116 -22.11 17.77 -4.63
N GLU A 117 -23.33 18.25 -4.84
CA GLU A 117 -23.77 19.55 -4.31
C GLU A 117 -23.87 19.54 -2.77
N LEU A 118 -24.35 18.45 -2.17
CA LEU A 118 -24.33 18.28 -0.73
C LEU A 118 -22.92 18.29 -0.16
N MET A 119 -21.97 17.63 -0.83
CA MET A 119 -20.56 17.62 -0.41
C MET A 119 -19.95 19.03 -0.44
N LYS A 120 -20.25 19.83 -1.46
CA LYS A 120 -19.82 21.23 -1.56
C LYS A 120 -20.41 22.13 -0.47
N SER A 121 -21.60 21.79 0.02
CA SER A 121 -22.28 22.54 1.08
C SER A 121 -21.80 22.21 2.50
N VAL A 122 -20.97 21.16 2.68
CA VAL A 122 -20.42 20.80 3.98
C VAL A 122 -19.51 21.92 4.50
N PRO A 123 -19.78 22.51 5.69
CA PRO A 123 -18.95 23.54 6.27
C PRO A 123 -17.49 23.09 6.43
N GLU A 124 -16.56 24.01 6.33
CA GLU A 124 -15.12 23.70 6.39
C GLU A 124 -14.65 23.14 7.74
N ASN A 125 -15.35 23.51 8.83
CA ASN A 125 -15.08 23.00 10.18
C ASN A 125 -15.72 21.63 10.46
N LYS A 126 -16.38 21.02 9.47
CA LYS A 126 -16.99 19.69 9.55
C LYS A 126 -16.19 18.68 8.78
N THR A 127 -16.04 17.50 9.37
CA THR A 127 -15.35 16.36 8.75
C THR A 127 -16.25 15.67 7.75
N MET A 128 -15.65 15.15 6.66
CA MET A 128 -16.40 14.37 5.69
C MET A 128 -15.56 13.26 5.08
N ILE A 129 -16.22 12.19 4.66
CA ILE A 129 -15.65 11.06 3.94
C ILE A 129 -16.41 10.86 2.64
N LEU A 130 -15.70 10.65 1.53
CA LEU A 130 -16.29 10.20 0.28
C LEU A 130 -15.90 8.75 0.01
N VAL A 131 -16.89 7.86 -0.16
CA VAL A 131 -16.68 6.50 -0.66
C VAL A 131 -17.22 6.44 -2.09
N ALA A 132 -16.39 6.03 -3.05
CA ALA A 132 -16.79 6.09 -4.45
C ALA A 132 -16.27 4.91 -5.30
N THR A 133 -16.97 4.64 -6.41
CA THR A 133 -16.41 3.82 -7.48
C THR A 133 -15.49 4.69 -8.36
N GLY A 134 -14.32 4.13 -8.73
CA GLY A 134 -13.29 4.89 -9.44
C GLY A 134 -13.76 5.53 -10.74
N SER A 135 -14.73 4.92 -11.45
CA SER A 135 -15.27 5.47 -12.69
C SER A 135 -15.95 6.83 -12.54
N LEU A 136 -16.54 7.13 -11.39
CA LEU A 136 -17.26 8.38 -11.15
C LEU A 136 -16.33 9.54 -10.73
N ILE A 137 -15.20 9.23 -10.15
CA ILE A 137 -14.16 10.22 -9.82
C ILE A 137 -13.43 10.70 -11.09
N GLY A 138 -13.57 9.96 -12.22
CA GLY A 138 -12.88 10.24 -13.48
C GLY A 138 -13.43 11.40 -14.30
N GLU A 139 -14.74 11.63 -14.33
CA GLU A 139 -15.37 12.64 -15.21
C GLU A 139 -16.17 13.67 -14.43
N GLY A 140 -15.75 14.94 -14.52
CA GLY A 140 -16.52 16.08 -14.01
C GLY A 140 -16.64 16.21 -12.49
N PHE A 141 -16.04 15.31 -11.72
CA PHE A 141 -15.99 15.41 -10.28
C PHE A 141 -14.98 16.48 -9.84
N ASP A 142 -15.44 17.48 -9.13
CA ASP A 142 -14.67 18.64 -8.71
C ASP A 142 -14.94 18.98 -7.24
N LEU A 143 -13.99 18.62 -6.38
CA LEU A 143 -14.00 18.93 -4.96
C LEU A 143 -12.57 19.18 -4.48
N ASP A 144 -12.16 20.42 -4.43
CA ASP A 144 -10.78 20.85 -4.16
C ASP A 144 -10.31 20.48 -2.74
N ARG A 145 -11.25 20.33 -1.81
CA ARG A 145 -11.01 19.99 -0.41
C ARG A 145 -10.40 18.61 -0.19
N LEU A 146 -10.56 17.66 -1.12
CA LEU A 146 -10.00 16.31 -0.98
C LEU A 146 -8.48 16.34 -0.94
N ASP A 147 -7.88 15.77 0.10
CA ASP A 147 -6.44 15.77 0.35
C ASP A 147 -5.84 14.38 0.56
N THR A 148 -6.67 13.37 0.77
CA THR A 148 -6.23 11.99 1.05
C THR A 148 -6.98 10.99 0.19
N LEU A 149 -6.24 10.13 -0.50
CA LEU A 149 -6.77 9.02 -1.30
C LEU A 149 -6.51 7.68 -0.61
N PHE A 150 -7.55 6.89 -0.41
CA PHE A 150 -7.49 5.50 0.01
C PHE A 150 -7.81 4.60 -1.19
N LEU A 151 -6.80 3.92 -1.71
CA LEU A 151 -6.97 2.96 -2.81
C LEU A 151 -7.38 1.59 -2.25
N ALA A 152 -8.67 1.45 -1.90
CA ALA A 152 -9.21 0.27 -1.22
C ALA A 152 -9.19 -1.01 -2.09
N MET A 153 -9.09 -0.88 -3.42
CA MET A 153 -8.88 -2.00 -4.35
C MET A 153 -7.76 -1.70 -5.33
N PRO A 154 -6.85 -2.65 -5.56
CA PRO A 154 -5.73 -2.44 -6.47
C PRO A 154 -6.19 -2.20 -7.91
N VAL A 155 -5.53 -1.28 -8.59
CA VAL A 155 -5.69 -1.01 -10.02
C VAL A 155 -4.37 -1.28 -10.76
N ALA A 156 -4.45 -1.69 -12.02
CA ALA A 156 -3.28 -2.08 -12.80
C ALA A 156 -2.72 -0.93 -13.67
N SER A 157 -3.54 0.10 -13.96
CA SER A 157 -3.21 1.15 -14.92
C SER A 157 -2.59 2.36 -14.24
N SER A 158 -1.44 2.81 -14.74
CA SER A 158 -0.80 4.06 -14.32
C SER A 158 -1.69 5.29 -14.60
N SER A 159 -2.35 5.31 -15.77
CA SER A 159 -3.27 6.41 -16.14
C SER A 159 -4.44 6.55 -15.18
N VAL A 160 -4.96 5.44 -14.64
CA VAL A 160 -6.01 5.47 -13.62
C VAL A 160 -5.49 6.06 -12.31
N ILE A 161 -4.25 5.74 -11.91
CA ILE A 161 -3.62 6.35 -10.74
C ILE A 161 -3.43 7.86 -10.95
N GLU A 162 -2.91 8.28 -12.10
CA GLU A 162 -2.75 9.70 -12.43
C GLU A 162 -4.08 10.44 -12.39
N GLN A 163 -5.16 9.83 -12.90
CA GLN A 163 -6.50 10.39 -12.88
C GLN A 163 -7.02 10.56 -11.44
N PHE A 164 -6.86 9.53 -10.59
CA PHE A 164 -7.32 9.58 -9.20
C PHE A 164 -6.51 10.58 -8.37
N THR A 165 -5.19 10.53 -8.49
CA THR A 165 -4.31 11.45 -7.77
C THR A 165 -4.48 12.89 -8.27
N GLY A 166 -4.73 13.09 -9.56
CA GLY A 166 -5.02 14.41 -10.12
C GLY A 166 -6.22 15.11 -9.46
N ARG A 167 -7.19 14.36 -8.92
CA ARG A 167 -8.34 14.94 -8.22
C ARG A 167 -7.98 15.50 -6.84
N ILE A 168 -7.02 14.90 -6.16
CA ILE A 168 -6.54 15.38 -4.86
C ILE A 168 -5.39 16.41 -5.01
N HIS A 169 -4.81 16.58 -6.22
CA HIS A 169 -3.76 17.57 -6.49
C HIS A 169 -4.28 19.00 -6.66
N ARG A 170 -5.59 19.20 -6.67
CA ARG A 170 -6.16 20.54 -6.81
C ARG A 170 -5.75 21.44 -5.67
N LEU A 171 -5.45 22.67 -6.00
CA LEU A 171 -5.07 23.68 -5.02
C LEU A 171 -6.26 23.99 -4.10
N TYR A 172 -5.99 24.01 -2.83
CA TYR A 172 -6.91 24.44 -1.78
C TYR A 172 -6.10 25.03 -0.64
N ASP A 173 -6.45 26.23 -0.19
CA ASP A 173 -5.62 27.04 0.73
C ASP A 173 -5.29 26.36 2.06
N LYS A 174 -6.09 25.39 2.49
CA LYS A 174 -5.89 24.64 3.73
C LYS A 174 -5.23 23.27 3.53
N LYS A 175 -4.70 23.00 2.35
CA LYS A 175 -4.09 21.72 2.02
C LYS A 175 -2.58 21.78 2.19
N ASP A 176 -2.10 21.27 3.32
CA ASP A 176 -0.68 21.26 3.66
C ASP A 176 0.06 20.09 3.03
N THR A 177 -0.63 18.97 2.76
CA THR A 177 -0.03 17.74 2.28
C THR A 177 -1.07 16.92 1.50
N ILE A 178 -0.65 16.27 0.45
CA ILE A 178 -1.45 15.27 -0.29
C ILE A 178 -0.98 13.88 0.10
N LEU A 179 -1.91 13.01 0.48
CA LEU A 179 -1.59 11.68 0.99
C LEU A 179 -2.32 10.59 0.22
N VAL A 180 -1.61 9.52 -0.13
CA VAL A 180 -2.19 8.31 -0.73
C VAL A 180 -1.90 7.11 0.15
N TYR A 181 -2.93 6.40 0.56
CA TYR A 181 -2.85 5.06 1.15
C TYR A 181 -3.08 4.03 0.06
N ASP A 182 -2.06 3.24 -0.24
CA ASP A 182 -2.13 2.13 -1.21
C ASP A 182 -2.03 0.80 -0.47
N TYR A 183 -3.11 0.01 -0.48
CA TYR A 183 -3.14 -1.30 0.18
C TYR A 183 -2.50 -2.34 -0.73
N VAL A 184 -1.36 -2.87 -0.28
CA VAL A 184 -0.45 -3.71 -1.05
C VAL A 184 -0.60 -5.17 -0.64
N ASP A 185 -1.18 -5.97 -1.52
CA ASP A 185 -1.51 -7.39 -1.29
C ASP A 185 -0.42 -8.28 -1.93
N VAL A 186 0.82 -8.23 -1.41
CA VAL A 186 2.03 -8.86 -2.01
C VAL A 186 1.97 -10.39 -2.10
N HIS A 187 1.19 -11.04 -1.24
CA HIS A 187 1.08 -12.50 -1.24
C HIS A 187 0.20 -13.05 -2.38
N ILE A 188 -0.41 -12.18 -3.17
CA ILE A 188 -1.13 -12.52 -4.39
C ILE A 188 -0.33 -11.97 -5.58
N PRO A 189 0.36 -12.83 -6.36
CA PRO A 189 1.34 -12.39 -7.38
C PRO A 189 0.79 -11.40 -8.40
N MET A 190 -0.49 -11.48 -8.73
CA MET A 190 -1.14 -10.53 -9.61
C MET A 190 -1.15 -9.11 -9.02
N PHE A 191 -1.48 -8.96 -7.74
CA PHE A 191 -1.56 -7.66 -7.09
C PHE A 191 -0.18 -7.07 -6.77
N ASP A 192 0.80 -7.91 -6.49
CA ASP A 192 2.20 -7.51 -6.36
C ASP A 192 2.71 -6.88 -7.68
N ARG A 193 2.50 -7.56 -8.82
CA ARG A 193 2.84 -7.00 -10.15
C ARG A 193 2.11 -5.68 -10.44
N MET A 194 0.83 -5.55 -10.00
CA MET A 194 0.08 -4.30 -10.14
C MET A 194 0.67 -3.19 -9.27
N TYR A 195 1.11 -3.51 -8.05
CA TYR A 195 1.76 -2.54 -7.18
C TYR A 195 3.03 -1.97 -7.79
N GLY A 196 3.90 -2.80 -8.37
CA GLY A 196 5.09 -2.34 -9.08
C GLY A 196 4.80 -1.29 -10.17
N LYS A 197 3.69 -1.47 -10.92
CA LYS A 197 3.23 -0.49 -11.93
C LYS A 197 2.74 0.81 -11.28
N ARG A 198 1.95 0.72 -10.20
CA ARG A 198 1.46 1.89 -9.46
C ARG A 198 2.61 2.69 -8.85
N LEU A 199 3.58 1.98 -8.27
CA LEU A 199 4.75 2.61 -7.65
C LEU A 199 5.52 3.48 -8.64
N LYS A 200 5.68 3.02 -9.89
CA LYS A 200 6.28 3.81 -10.95
C LYS A 200 5.45 5.07 -11.25
N ALA A 201 4.13 4.95 -11.37
CA ALA A 201 3.24 6.10 -11.62
C ALA A 201 3.28 7.11 -10.47
N TYR A 202 3.32 6.68 -9.22
CA TYR A 202 3.46 7.57 -8.06
C TYR A 202 4.79 8.34 -8.10
N LYS A 203 5.90 7.66 -8.39
CA LYS A 203 7.22 8.31 -8.52
C LYS A 203 7.23 9.36 -9.65
N GLU A 204 6.65 9.04 -10.80
CA GLU A 204 6.52 9.95 -11.94
C GLU A 204 5.61 11.16 -11.61
N SER A 205 4.64 10.98 -10.70
CA SER A 205 3.76 12.03 -10.20
C SER A 205 4.34 12.83 -9.02
N GLY A 206 5.59 12.54 -8.61
CA GLY A 206 6.30 13.28 -7.56
C GLY A 206 5.91 12.89 -6.14
N TYR A 207 5.38 11.67 -5.92
CA TYR A 207 5.13 11.15 -4.59
C TYR A 207 6.40 10.63 -3.92
N GLU A 208 6.52 10.92 -2.64
CA GLU A 208 7.55 10.41 -1.76
C GLU A 208 6.97 9.31 -0.86
N LEU A 209 7.71 8.22 -0.69
CA LEU A 209 7.31 7.09 0.14
C LEU A 209 7.49 7.41 1.62
N ILE A 210 6.44 7.14 2.41
CA ILE A 210 6.53 7.13 3.87
C ILE A 210 6.55 5.67 4.31
N SER A 211 7.54 5.29 5.12
CA SER A 211 7.53 4.01 5.83
C SER A 211 6.91 4.17 7.22
N ASP A 212 6.09 3.21 7.64
CA ASP A 212 5.62 3.07 9.04
C ASP A 212 6.78 2.69 9.96
N THR A 213 7.67 3.64 10.21
CA THR A 213 8.53 3.51 11.38
C THR A 213 7.93 4.40 12.46
N ASN A 214 7.20 3.82 13.39
CA ASN A 214 6.87 4.45 14.67
C ASN A 214 8.18 4.86 15.36
N GLY A 215 8.59 6.09 15.18
CA GLY A 215 9.76 6.68 15.82
C GLY A 215 10.70 7.34 14.82
N ILE A 216 10.50 8.64 14.64
CA ILE A 216 11.51 9.66 14.34
C ILE A 216 12.75 9.13 13.59
N LYS A 217 12.68 9.06 12.26
CA LYS A 217 13.90 9.11 11.44
C LYS A 217 13.91 10.42 10.67
N SER A 218 15.03 11.12 10.74
CA SER A 218 15.27 12.40 10.03
C SER A 218 15.02 12.24 8.52
N GLU A 219 14.58 13.30 7.86
CA GLU A 219 14.26 13.36 6.41
C GLU A 219 15.33 12.75 5.49
N SER A 220 16.59 12.70 5.93
CA SER A 220 17.70 12.10 5.18
C SER A 220 17.67 10.56 5.12
N GLN A 221 16.86 9.87 5.96
CA GLN A 221 16.77 8.41 5.99
C GLN A 221 15.54 7.85 5.24
N ILE A 222 14.60 8.70 4.83
CA ILE A 222 13.37 8.30 4.12
C ILE A 222 13.64 7.94 2.64
N SER A 223 14.73 8.43 2.07
CA SER A 223 15.08 8.21 0.65
C SER A 223 15.50 6.78 0.27
N GLN A 224 15.67 5.87 1.24
CA GLN A 224 16.18 4.51 1.04
C GLN A 224 15.22 3.38 1.39
N SER A 225 13.93 3.62 1.50
CA SER A 225 12.94 2.57 1.85
C SER A 225 12.56 1.63 0.72
N ILE A 226 13.15 1.76 -0.46
CA ILE A 226 12.94 0.84 -1.58
C ILE A 226 14.29 0.24 -1.95
N TYR A 227 14.40 -1.06 -1.73
CA TYR A 227 15.56 -1.84 -2.07
C TYR A 227 15.26 -2.64 -3.35
N ASP A 228 16.22 -2.65 -4.27
CA ASP A 228 16.23 -3.52 -5.44
C ASP A 228 17.30 -4.61 -5.29
N ALA A 229 17.48 -5.45 -6.32
CA ALA A 229 18.43 -6.55 -6.27
C ALA A 229 19.90 -6.11 -6.07
N SER A 230 20.23 -4.82 -6.30
CA SER A 230 21.59 -4.28 -6.19
C SER A 230 21.94 -3.78 -4.79
N ASN A 231 20.95 -3.34 -3.99
CA ASN A 231 21.20 -2.69 -2.69
C ASN A 231 20.44 -3.30 -1.50
N TYR A 232 19.51 -4.22 -1.78
CA TYR A 232 18.69 -4.84 -0.76
C TYR A 232 19.53 -5.61 0.29
N TYR A 233 20.60 -6.27 -0.14
CA TYR A 233 21.41 -7.11 0.75
C TYR A 233 22.16 -6.29 1.80
N ASP A 234 22.74 -5.18 1.40
CA ASP A 234 23.46 -4.28 2.32
C ASP A 234 22.50 -3.69 3.36
N ALA A 235 21.31 -3.29 2.93
CA ALA A 235 20.29 -2.80 3.84
C ALA A 235 19.81 -3.88 4.81
N TYR A 236 19.58 -5.09 4.33
CA TYR A 236 19.21 -6.24 5.15
C TYR A 236 20.27 -6.55 6.22
N VAL A 237 21.55 -6.56 5.86
CA VAL A 237 22.66 -6.75 6.80
C VAL A 237 22.70 -5.62 7.83
N GLN A 238 22.52 -4.36 7.41
CA GLN A 238 22.47 -3.22 8.33
C GLN A 238 21.31 -3.31 9.32
N ASP A 239 20.13 -3.71 8.87
CA ASP A 239 18.97 -3.91 9.75
C ASP A 239 19.23 -4.99 10.80
N LEU A 240 19.86 -6.10 10.42
CA LEU A 240 20.27 -7.15 11.35
C LEU A 240 21.31 -6.64 12.37
N LEU A 241 22.30 -5.88 11.90
CA LEU A 241 23.36 -5.30 12.76
C LEU A 241 22.80 -4.25 13.75
N CYS A 242 21.75 -3.53 13.36
CA CYS A 242 21.12 -2.50 14.21
C CYS A 242 20.07 -3.10 15.18
N ALA A 243 19.64 -4.34 15.00
CA ALA A 243 18.69 -4.99 15.89
C ALA A 243 19.24 -5.14 17.31
N ASN A 244 18.43 -4.76 18.32
CA ASN A 244 18.85 -4.76 19.73
C ASN A 244 17.86 -5.44 20.69
N LYS A 245 16.72 -5.96 20.18
CA LYS A 245 15.70 -6.64 20.98
C LYS A 245 15.37 -8.01 20.40
N ASN A 246 14.79 -8.04 19.20
CA ASN A 246 14.40 -9.26 18.54
C ASN A 246 14.63 -9.18 17.04
N ILE A 247 14.84 -10.33 16.42
CA ILE A 247 14.92 -10.54 14.96
C ILE A 247 13.96 -11.66 14.61
N ILE A 248 13.03 -11.40 13.71
CA ILE A 248 12.11 -12.41 13.18
C ILE A 248 12.38 -12.54 11.69
N VAL A 249 12.82 -13.72 11.26
CA VAL A 249 13.05 -14.02 9.84
C VAL A 249 12.04 -15.04 9.36
N SER A 250 11.28 -14.69 8.33
CA SER A 250 10.39 -15.61 7.65
C SER A 250 10.91 -15.86 6.23
N SER A 251 11.34 -17.10 5.98
CA SER A 251 11.82 -17.51 4.66
C SER A 251 11.30 -18.88 4.28
N PRO A 252 10.64 -19.03 3.11
CA PRO A 252 10.13 -20.33 2.68
C PRO A 252 11.26 -21.32 2.34
N SER A 253 12.48 -20.82 2.12
CA SER A 253 13.63 -21.65 1.77
C SER A 253 14.90 -21.08 2.38
N LEU A 254 15.55 -21.89 3.20
CA LEU A 254 16.90 -21.62 3.71
C LEU A 254 17.90 -22.36 2.81
N SER A 255 18.52 -21.68 1.85
CA SER A 255 19.48 -22.29 0.92
C SER A 255 20.46 -21.27 0.32
N GLY A 256 21.67 -21.78 -0.02
CA GLY A 256 22.73 -21.01 -0.67
C GLY A 256 23.70 -20.33 0.30
N ASP A 257 24.75 -19.73 -0.26
CA ASP A 257 25.88 -19.17 0.51
C ASP A 257 25.46 -18.03 1.45
N ARG A 258 24.45 -17.28 1.08
CA ARG A 258 23.87 -16.19 1.88
C ARG A 258 23.32 -16.66 3.24
N VAL A 259 22.86 -17.91 3.33
CA VAL A 259 22.36 -18.46 4.60
C VAL A 259 23.50 -18.71 5.57
N VAL A 260 24.68 -19.06 5.07
CA VAL A 260 25.88 -19.25 5.90
C VAL A 260 26.31 -17.93 6.52
N GLU A 261 26.39 -16.86 5.74
CA GLU A 261 26.69 -15.50 6.23
C GLU A 261 25.63 -15.01 7.23
N PHE A 262 24.35 -15.20 6.89
CA PHE A 262 23.24 -14.90 7.78
C PHE A 262 23.35 -15.61 9.11
N THR A 263 23.62 -16.92 9.12
CA THR A 263 23.75 -17.71 10.35
C THR A 263 24.88 -17.21 11.25
N LYS A 264 26.00 -16.78 10.66
CA LYS A 264 27.11 -16.20 11.41
C LYS A 264 26.71 -14.89 12.09
N LEU A 265 26.08 -13.99 11.34
CA LEU A 265 25.63 -12.69 11.81
C LEU A 265 24.60 -12.81 12.94
N ILE A 266 23.67 -13.76 12.79
CA ILE A 266 22.65 -14.05 13.80
C ILE A 266 23.25 -14.62 15.08
N LYS A 267 24.25 -15.51 14.99
CA LYS A 267 24.96 -16.00 16.19
C LYS A 267 25.58 -14.86 17.00
N GLU A 268 26.27 -13.94 16.35
CA GLU A 268 26.86 -12.75 17.01
C GLU A 268 25.77 -11.91 17.71
N LYS A 269 24.58 -11.80 17.11
CA LYS A 269 23.46 -11.09 17.71
C LYS A 269 22.86 -11.81 18.92
N MET A 270 22.70 -13.12 18.84
CA MET A 270 22.21 -13.94 19.98
C MET A 270 23.18 -13.87 21.15
N GLU A 271 24.49 -13.92 20.91
CA GLU A 271 25.52 -13.74 21.94
C GLU A 271 25.44 -12.35 22.61
N SER A 272 24.95 -11.33 21.90
CA SER A 272 24.68 -10.00 22.45
C SER A 272 23.31 -9.85 23.13
N GLY A 273 22.53 -10.94 23.27
CA GLY A 273 21.25 -10.98 23.97
C GLY A 273 20.04 -10.63 23.11
N VAL A 274 20.16 -10.61 21.78
CA VAL A 274 19.02 -10.42 20.86
C VAL A 274 18.28 -11.73 20.69
N GLU A 275 16.95 -11.71 20.87
CA GLU A 275 16.09 -12.87 20.62
C GLU A 275 15.90 -13.07 19.11
N VAL A 276 16.10 -14.31 18.62
CA VAL A 276 16.00 -14.61 17.18
C VAL A 276 15.02 -15.73 16.94
N THR A 277 14.05 -15.47 16.08
CA THR A 277 13.06 -16.45 15.59
C THR A 277 13.18 -16.62 14.08
N VAL A 278 13.37 -17.86 13.61
CA VAL A 278 13.40 -18.19 12.19
C VAL A 278 12.24 -19.09 11.84
N VAL A 279 11.37 -18.63 10.94
CA VAL A 279 10.22 -19.37 10.43
C VAL A 279 10.52 -19.85 9.01
N SER A 280 10.57 -21.15 8.79
CA SER A 280 10.84 -21.75 7.47
C SER A 280 9.97 -22.98 7.22
N TRP A 281 9.90 -23.41 5.96
CA TRP A 281 9.16 -24.61 5.60
C TRP A 281 9.90 -25.87 6.04
N MET A 282 9.16 -26.85 6.54
CA MET A 282 9.71 -28.17 6.89
C MET A 282 10.32 -28.88 5.66
N PRO A 283 11.50 -29.48 5.79
CA PRO A 283 12.24 -30.13 4.68
C PRO A 283 11.57 -31.30 4.03
N ASP A 284 10.71 -32.04 4.75
CA ASP A 284 10.06 -33.26 4.33
C ASP A 284 9.06 -33.10 3.16
N LYS A 285 8.73 -31.88 2.77
CA LYS A 285 7.87 -31.56 1.61
C LYS A 285 8.63 -31.08 0.38
N ILE A 286 9.95 -31.06 0.41
CA ILE A 286 10.79 -30.57 -0.68
C ILE A 286 11.36 -31.74 -1.49
N ARG A 287 11.19 -31.72 -2.82
CA ARG A 287 11.65 -32.75 -3.77
C ARG A 287 13.08 -33.21 -3.48
N LEU A 288 13.25 -34.53 -3.42
CA LEU A 288 14.49 -35.29 -3.31
C LEU A 288 15.59 -34.80 -4.26
N GLY A 289 16.53 -34.06 -3.77
CA GLY A 289 17.71 -33.61 -4.55
C GLY A 289 18.58 -32.59 -3.87
N SER A 290 18.03 -31.81 -2.95
CA SER A 290 18.77 -30.84 -2.14
C SER A 290 18.57 -31.01 -0.64
N SER A 291 18.08 -32.17 -0.25
CA SER A 291 17.55 -32.47 1.10
C SER A 291 18.65 -32.51 2.17
N ASN A 292 19.80 -33.16 1.89
CA ASN A 292 20.82 -33.38 2.92
C ASN A 292 21.49 -32.10 3.43
N TYR A 293 21.83 -31.17 2.54
CA TYR A 293 22.48 -29.92 2.93
C TYR A 293 21.53 -29.02 3.76
N ARG A 294 20.27 -28.98 3.38
CA ARG A 294 19.25 -28.16 4.11
C ARG A 294 18.95 -28.75 5.48
N MET A 295 18.87 -30.06 5.60
CA MET A 295 18.68 -30.73 6.88
C MET A 295 19.85 -30.50 7.83
N GLN A 296 21.07 -30.58 7.30
CA GLN A 296 22.28 -30.30 8.08
C GLN A 296 22.32 -28.85 8.57
N LEU A 297 21.96 -27.91 7.72
CA LEU A 297 21.90 -26.47 8.06
C LEU A 297 20.84 -26.17 9.13
N ILE A 298 19.66 -26.78 9.03
CA ILE A 298 18.59 -26.63 10.05
C ILE A 298 19.04 -27.27 11.38
N GLU A 299 19.71 -28.40 11.34
CA GLU A 299 20.23 -29.03 12.53
C GLU A 299 21.35 -28.22 13.19
N GLU A 300 22.26 -27.63 12.40
CA GLU A 300 23.26 -26.69 12.88
C GLU A 300 22.62 -25.43 13.49
N MET A 301 21.54 -24.91 12.90
CA MET A 301 20.78 -23.79 13.45
C MET A 301 20.12 -24.17 14.78
N ARG A 302 19.48 -25.36 14.87
CA ARG A 302 18.88 -25.85 16.13
C ARG A 302 19.91 -26.06 17.24
N GLN A 303 21.06 -26.64 16.94
CA GLN A 303 22.16 -26.81 17.89
C GLN A 303 22.75 -25.45 18.35
N SER A 304 22.55 -24.40 17.55
CA SER A 304 22.98 -23.03 17.87
C SER A 304 21.92 -22.24 18.65
N GLY A 305 20.80 -22.86 19.07
CA GLY A 305 19.75 -22.23 19.88
C GLY A 305 18.63 -21.53 19.11
N PHE A 306 18.51 -21.75 17.81
CA PHE A 306 17.34 -21.27 17.04
C PHE A 306 16.13 -22.18 17.28
N TYR A 307 15.00 -21.62 17.64
CA TYR A 307 13.72 -22.29 17.84
C TYR A 307 12.73 -21.94 16.73
#